data_40cbbbcb3f581f59803f10e60b90cc62
#
_entry.id   40cbbbcb3f581f59803f10e60b90cc62
#
_cell.length_a   1.000
_cell.length_b   1.000
_cell.length_c   1.000
_cell.angle_alpha   90.00
_cell.angle_beta   90.00
_cell.angle_gamma   90.00
#
_symmetry.space_group_name_H-M   'P 1'
#
loop_
_entity.id
_entity.type
_entity.pdbx_description
1 polymer ?
#
loop_
_entity_poly.entity_id
_entity_poly.type
_entity_poly.pdbx_seq_one_letter_code
_entity_poly.pdbx_strand_id
1 'polypeptide(L)'
;MTTAIPTTDLRQKFVGLNVEVPTLSGQNVDYINFDNAASTPPLKSVMEGINNFVELYSSVHRGTGFKSQLSTWAYEESRQETMRFVGANLKQHTCMFGKNTTEAINKLSKRLDLGPEDVILTSTMEHHSNDLPFRAV
;
A
#
# COMPACT_ATOMS: atom_id res chain seq x y z
N MET A 1 19.78 -2.44 20.66
CA MET A 1 18.74 -1.85 21.52
C MET A 1 17.88 -0.94 20.68
N THR A 2 16.66 -1.35 20.36
CA THR A 2 15.72 -0.52 19.60
C THR A 2 15.11 0.49 20.57
N THR A 3 15.55 1.75 20.49
CA THR A 3 14.94 2.84 21.26
C THR A 3 13.51 3.03 20.76
N ALA A 4 12.53 2.82 21.63
CA ALA A 4 11.14 3.09 21.32
C ALA A 4 10.97 4.57 20.92
N ILE A 5 10.38 4.83 19.75
CA ILE A 5 10.06 6.21 19.32
C ILE A 5 8.97 6.74 20.26
N PRO A 6 9.16 7.93 20.87
CA PRO A 6 8.11 8.54 21.68
C PRO A 6 6.81 8.69 20.89
N THR A 7 5.68 8.33 21.46
CA THR A 7 4.37 8.34 20.79
C THR A 7 3.98 9.74 20.30
N THR A 8 4.40 10.81 20.98
CA THR A 8 4.21 12.20 20.58
C THR A 8 4.93 12.53 19.27
N ASP A 9 6.15 12.03 19.06
CA ASP A 9 6.91 12.25 17.82
C ASP A 9 6.29 11.48 16.65
N LEU A 10 5.69 10.31 16.92
CA LEU A 10 5.04 9.50 15.89
C LEU A 10 3.80 10.20 15.34
N ARG A 11 2.95 10.77 16.19
CA ARG A 11 1.75 11.51 15.74
C ARG A 11 2.08 12.64 14.78
N GLN A 12 3.17 13.36 15.00
CA GLN A 12 3.58 14.49 14.15
C GLN A 12 3.94 14.08 12.72
N LYS A 13 4.24 12.80 12.48
CA LYS A 13 4.61 12.27 11.16
C LYS A 13 3.41 12.00 10.25
N PHE A 14 2.20 12.01 10.78
CA PHE A 14 0.98 11.71 10.02
C PHE A 14 0.17 12.96 9.69
N VAL A 15 -0.61 12.87 8.61
CA VAL A 15 -1.56 13.90 8.19
C VAL A 15 -2.93 13.61 8.81
N GLY A 16 -3.66 14.67 9.17
CA GLY A 16 -5.08 14.56 9.53
C GLY A 16 -5.39 14.00 10.92
N LEU A 17 -4.41 13.93 11.83
CA LEU A 17 -4.64 13.40 13.19
C LEU A 17 -5.19 14.45 14.18
N ASN A 18 -5.23 15.73 13.79
CA ASN A 18 -5.70 16.83 14.64
C ASN A 18 -6.85 17.58 13.93
N VAL A 19 -7.83 16.83 13.44
CA VAL A 19 -9.02 17.39 12.82
C VAL A 19 -10.21 17.26 13.74
N GLU A 20 -11.04 18.29 13.79
CA GLU A 20 -12.33 18.24 14.45
C GLU A 20 -13.40 17.75 13.47
N VAL A 21 -14.34 16.99 13.97
CA VAL A 21 -15.48 16.48 13.22
C VAL A 21 -16.79 16.79 13.94
N PRO A 22 -17.88 17.04 13.22
CA PRO A 22 -19.17 17.26 13.83
C PRO A 22 -19.78 15.99 14.40
N THR A 23 -20.31 16.08 15.60
CA THR A 23 -21.16 15.03 16.19
C THR A 23 -22.60 15.15 15.70
N LEU A 24 -23.43 14.17 16.00
CA LEU A 24 -24.88 14.22 15.72
C LEU A 24 -25.60 15.39 16.44
N SER A 25 -25.06 15.89 17.54
CA SER A 25 -25.55 17.06 18.23
C SER A 25 -25.13 18.39 17.58
N GLY A 26 -24.29 18.37 16.54
CA GLY A 26 -23.75 19.52 15.86
C GLY A 26 -22.53 20.16 16.53
N GLN A 27 -22.02 19.58 17.61
CA GLN A 27 -20.80 20.03 18.26
C GLN A 27 -19.57 19.41 17.55
N ASN A 28 -18.53 20.20 17.33
CA ASN A 28 -17.26 19.70 16.86
C ASN A 28 -16.45 19.11 18.02
N VAL A 29 -15.86 17.94 17.76
CA VAL A 29 -14.97 17.25 18.69
C VAL A 29 -13.74 16.73 17.97
N ASP A 30 -12.66 16.55 18.68
CA ASP A 30 -11.45 15.91 18.12
C ASP A 30 -11.78 14.52 17.54
N TYR A 31 -11.37 14.29 16.30
CA TYR A 31 -11.54 12.98 15.67
C TYR A 31 -10.65 11.93 16.30
N ILE A 32 -11.24 10.87 16.80
CA ILE A 32 -10.54 9.72 17.37
C ILE A 32 -10.77 8.51 16.46
N ASN A 33 -9.71 8.02 15.81
CA ASN A 33 -9.76 6.85 14.94
C ASN A 33 -9.18 5.63 15.67
N PHE A 34 -10.02 4.64 15.93
CA PHE A 34 -9.62 3.34 16.47
C PHE A 34 -9.44 2.28 15.38
N ASP A 35 -9.65 2.63 14.11
CA ASP A 35 -9.59 1.71 12.97
C ASP A 35 -8.50 2.12 11.95
N ASN A 36 -7.33 2.45 12.45
CA ASN A 36 -6.17 2.76 11.60
C ASN A 36 -5.68 1.55 10.78
N ALA A 37 -6.05 0.32 11.16
CA ALA A 37 -5.74 -0.88 10.40
C ALA A 37 -6.51 -0.92 9.06
N ALA A 38 -7.77 -0.49 9.06
CA ALA A 38 -8.58 -0.41 7.84
C ALA A 38 -8.27 0.85 7.01
N SER A 39 -7.93 1.98 7.66
CA SER A 39 -7.67 3.25 6.99
C SER A 39 -6.54 4.01 7.68
N THR A 40 -5.31 3.64 7.37
CA THR A 40 -4.10 4.28 7.94
C THR A 40 -3.94 5.71 7.42
N PRO A 41 -3.77 6.71 8.30
CA PRO A 41 -3.48 8.07 7.88
C PRO A 41 -2.17 8.17 7.07
N PRO A 42 -2.10 9.03 6.04
CA PRO A 42 -0.90 9.17 5.23
C PRO A 42 0.26 9.79 6.02
N LEU A 43 1.48 9.34 5.71
CA LEU A 43 2.70 9.95 6.23
C LEU A 43 2.97 11.29 5.53
N LYS A 44 3.37 12.31 6.29
CA LYS A 44 3.76 13.62 5.73
C LYS A 44 4.93 13.50 4.75
N SER A 45 5.94 12.71 5.07
CA SER A 45 7.09 12.47 4.20
C SER A 45 6.73 11.85 2.86
N VAL A 46 5.69 10.99 2.82
CA VAL A 46 5.18 10.42 1.57
C VAL A 46 4.46 11.49 0.75
N MET A 47 3.62 12.31 1.39
CA MET A 47 2.94 13.42 0.72
C MET A 47 3.92 14.45 0.14
N GLU A 48 4.95 14.80 0.91
CA GLU A 48 6.03 15.69 0.47
C GLU A 48 6.79 15.08 -0.72
N GLY A 49 7.14 13.80 -0.64
CA GLY A 49 7.79 13.08 -1.74
C GLY A 49 6.97 13.09 -3.03
N ILE A 50 5.66 12.86 -2.94
CA ILE A 50 4.74 12.92 -4.08
C ILE A 50 4.71 14.34 -4.66
N ASN A 51 4.53 15.37 -3.83
CA ASN A 51 4.46 16.76 -4.26
C ASN A 51 5.76 17.20 -4.97
N ASN A 52 6.91 16.81 -4.46
CA ASN A 52 8.20 17.11 -5.06
C ASN A 52 8.43 16.38 -6.39
N PHE A 53 7.90 15.17 -6.52
CA PHE A 53 8.06 14.36 -7.73
C PHE A 53 7.07 14.74 -8.84
N VAL A 54 5.91 15.28 -8.51
CA VAL A 54 4.81 15.52 -9.47
C VAL A 54 5.22 16.46 -10.61
N GLU A 55 6.10 17.42 -10.36
CA GLU A 55 6.63 18.34 -11.39
C GLU A 55 7.52 17.62 -12.41
N LEU A 56 8.13 16.50 -12.01
CA LEU A 56 9.03 15.69 -12.83
C LEU A 56 8.34 14.45 -13.39
N TYR A 57 7.11 14.19 -12.98
CA TYR A 57 6.34 13.03 -13.42
C TYR A 57 6.07 13.03 -14.93
N SER A 58 6.20 11.86 -15.53
CA SER A 58 5.80 11.57 -16.90
C SER A 58 5.48 10.09 -17.06
N SER A 59 5.20 9.65 -18.29
CA SER A 59 4.88 8.25 -18.59
C SER A 59 6.05 7.31 -18.31
N VAL A 60 5.74 6.21 -17.65
CA VAL A 60 6.69 5.12 -17.37
C VAL A 60 6.82 4.22 -18.59
N HIS A 61 8.05 3.81 -18.93
CA HIS A 61 8.40 2.91 -20.06
C HIS A 61 7.95 3.39 -21.45
N ARG A 62 7.66 4.68 -21.65
CA ARG A 62 7.06 5.17 -22.89
C ARG A 62 7.78 6.32 -23.57
N GLY A 63 8.95 6.71 -23.11
CA GLY A 63 9.64 7.82 -23.73
C GLY A 63 11.12 7.87 -23.42
N THR A 64 11.85 8.58 -24.27
CA THR A 64 13.31 8.83 -24.14
C THR A 64 13.63 10.17 -23.50
N GLY A 65 12.62 11.00 -23.26
CA GLY A 65 12.78 12.31 -22.61
C GLY A 65 13.13 12.16 -21.12
N PHE A 66 13.81 13.16 -20.57
CA PHE A 66 14.32 13.16 -19.19
C PHE A 66 13.26 12.76 -18.15
N LYS A 67 12.09 13.39 -18.17
CA LYS A 67 11.01 13.10 -17.20
C LYS A 67 10.51 11.67 -17.31
N SER A 68 10.42 11.11 -18.51
CA SER A 68 9.99 9.72 -18.72
C SER A 68 11.04 8.72 -18.23
N GLN A 69 12.31 9.00 -18.47
CA GLN A 69 13.40 8.18 -17.94
C GLN A 69 13.45 8.24 -16.42
N LEU A 70 13.30 9.42 -15.83
CA LEU A 70 13.26 9.59 -14.37
C LEU A 70 12.06 8.87 -13.74
N SER A 71 10.87 8.97 -14.34
CA SER A 71 9.68 8.27 -13.88
C SER A 71 9.82 6.75 -13.99
N THR A 72 10.44 6.27 -15.07
CA THR A 72 10.76 4.85 -15.25
C THR A 72 11.74 4.36 -14.20
N TRP A 73 12.82 5.10 -13.97
CA TRP A 73 13.81 4.78 -12.93
C TRP A 73 13.16 4.72 -11.54
N ALA A 74 12.38 5.74 -11.17
CA ALA A 74 11.71 5.78 -9.87
C ALA A 74 10.74 4.61 -9.68
N TYR A 75 10.02 4.21 -10.73
CA TYR A 75 9.13 3.06 -10.70
C TYR A 75 9.91 1.74 -10.51
N GLU A 76 10.97 1.53 -11.26
CA GLU A 76 11.79 0.31 -11.14
C GLU A 76 12.53 0.23 -9.80
N GLU A 77 13.05 1.36 -9.29
CA GLU A 77 13.67 1.40 -7.96
C GLU A 77 12.64 1.09 -6.86
N SER A 78 11.42 1.62 -6.96
CA SER A 78 10.34 1.30 -6.01
C SER A 78 10.03 -0.19 -5.97
N ARG A 79 10.07 -0.89 -7.10
CA ARG A 79 9.91 -2.35 -7.16
C ARG A 79 11.03 -3.07 -6.42
N GLN A 80 12.28 -2.64 -6.63
CA GLN A 80 13.44 -3.24 -5.97
C GLN A 80 13.40 -2.98 -4.46
N GLU A 81 13.09 -1.76 -4.02
CA GLU A 81 12.95 -1.42 -2.60
C GLU A 81 11.85 -2.24 -1.93
N THR A 82 10.72 -2.43 -2.60
CA THR A 82 9.66 -3.31 -2.10
C THR A 82 10.16 -4.74 -1.90
N MET A 83 10.92 -5.27 -2.87
CA MET A 83 11.50 -6.63 -2.75
C MET A 83 12.53 -6.71 -1.63
N ARG A 84 13.38 -5.70 -1.47
CA ARG A 84 14.37 -5.63 -0.36
C ARG A 84 13.65 -5.60 0.99
N PHE A 85 12.60 -4.79 1.10
CA PHE A 85 11.82 -4.66 2.34
C PHE A 85 11.23 -6.00 2.82
N VAL A 86 10.75 -6.84 1.90
CA VAL A 86 10.21 -8.18 2.24
C VAL A 86 11.28 -9.28 2.23
N GLY A 87 12.56 -8.96 2.06
CA GLY A 87 13.66 -9.93 2.04
C GLY A 87 13.67 -10.83 0.81
N ALA A 88 13.05 -10.44 -0.31
CA ALA A 88 13.01 -11.21 -1.53
C ALA A 88 14.35 -11.19 -2.27
N ASN A 89 14.71 -12.30 -2.91
CA ASN A 89 15.90 -12.39 -3.75
C ASN A 89 15.66 -11.70 -5.10
N LEU A 90 16.33 -10.59 -5.37
CA LEU A 90 16.16 -9.78 -6.58
C LEU A 90 16.49 -10.53 -7.88
N LYS A 91 17.24 -11.65 -7.82
CA LYS A 91 17.56 -12.48 -9.00
C LYS A 91 16.49 -13.52 -9.32
N GLN A 92 15.64 -13.85 -8.35
CA GLN A 92 14.66 -14.94 -8.46
C GLN A 92 13.21 -14.45 -8.41
N HIS A 93 12.98 -13.23 -7.92
CA HIS A 93 11.66 -12.68 -7.72
C HIS A 93 11.48 -11.39 -8.51
N THR A 94 10.25 -11.08 -8.79
CA THR A 94 9.85 -9.78 -9.35
C THR A 94 8.70 -9.19 -8.55
N CYS A 95 8.66 -7.88 -8.44
CA CYS A 95 7.55 -7.15 -7.84
C CYS A 95 6.62 -6.65 -8.94
N MET A 96 5.33 -6.91 -8.81
CA MET A 96 4.29 -6.35 -9.66
C MET A 96 3.33 -5.54 -8.80
N PHE A 97 3.21 -4.26 -9.07
CA PHE A 97 2.25 -3.41 -8.38
C PHE A 97 0.84 -3.62 -8.93
N GLY A 98 -0.11 -3.82 -8.01
CA GLY A 98 -1.54 -3.71 -8.27
C GLY A 98 -2.09 -2.40 -7.69
N LYS A 99 -3.28 -2.01 -8.07
CA LYS A 99 -3.91 -0.80 -7.53
C LYS A 99 -4.31 -0.92 -6.04
N ASN A 100 -4.50 -2.16 -5.56
CA ASN A 100 -4.80 -2.49 -4.17
C ASN A 100 -4.62 -4.00 -3.92
N THR A 101 -4.70 -4.40 -2.65
CA THR A 101 -4.60 -5.80 -2.22
C THR A 101 -5.65 -6.70 -2.87
N THR A 102 -6.89 -6.23 -3.01
CA THR A 102 -7.97 -6.98 -3.64
C THR A 102 -7.63 -7.36 -5.08
N GLU A 103 -7.10 -6.41 -5.87
CA GLU A 103 -6.66 -6.70 -7.23
C GLU A 103 -5.50 -7.69 -7.26
N ALA A 104 -4.52 -7.53 -6.37
CA ALA A 104 -3.37 -8.42 -6.30
C ALA A 104 -3.78 -9.86 -6.00
N ILE A 105 -4.66 -10.08 -5.03
CA ILE A 105 -5.18 -11.42 -4.67
C ILE A 105 -6.01 -12.01 -5.82
N ASN A 106 -6.87 -11.22 -6.46
CA ASN A 106 -7.63 -11.68 -7.63
C ASN A 106 -6.73 -12.06 -8.81
N LYS A 107 -5.63 -11.34 -9.04
CA LYS A 107 -4.64 -11.72 -10.05
C LYS A 107 -3.93 -13.01 -9.68
N LEU A 108 -3.58 -13.19 -8.41
CA LEU A 108 -2.94 -14.40 -7.90
C LEU A 108 -3.85 -15.61 -8.07
N SER A 109 -5.08 -15.57 -7.55
CA SER A 109 -6.01 -16.69 -7.57
C SER A 109 -6.25 -17.22 -9.00
N LYS A 110 -6.38 -16.32 -9.98
CA LYS A 110 -6.57 -16.66 -11.39
C LYS A 110 -5.30 -17.15 -12.11
N ARG A 111 -4.15 -17.11 -11.48
CA ARG A 111 -2.86 -17.54 -12.06
C ARG A 111 -2.30 -18.78 -11.40
N LEU A 112 -2.85 -19.19 -10.26
CA LEU A 112 -2.56 -20.48 -9.69
C LEU A 112 -3.23 -21.56 -10.57
N ASP A 113 -2.44 -22.55 -10.93
CA ASP A 113 -2.92 -23.73 -11.69
C ASP A 113 -3.50 -24.72 -10.68
N LEU A 114 -4.73 -24.48 -10.25
CA LEU A 114 -5.42 -25.28 -9.24
C LEU A 114 -6.29 -26.34 -9.92
N GLY A 115 -6.08 -27.58 -9.54
CA GLY A 115 -6.88 -28.73 -9.98
C GLY A 115 -7.94 -29.17 -8.97
N PRO A 116 -8.79 -30.14 -9.32
CA PRO A 116 -9.88 -30.64 -8.46
C PRO A 116 -9.42 -31.25 -7.12
N GLU A 117 -8.15 -31.66 -7.04
CA GLU A 117 -7.56 -32.30 -5.85
C GLU A 117 -6.82 -31.27 -4.95
N ASP A 118 -6.69 -30.02 -5.39
CA ASP A 118 -6.03 -28.99 -4.59
C ASP A 118 -6.98 -28.45 -3.51
N VAL A 119 -6.41 -28.15 -2.36
CA VAL A 119 -7.15 -27.66 -1.19
C VAL A 119 -6.65 -26.27 -0.81
N ILE A 120 -7.57 -25.32 -0.75
CA ILE A 120 -7.30 -23.98 -0.25
C ILE A 120 -7.75 -23.89 1.20
N LEU A 121 -6.80 -23.73 2.12
CA LEU A 121 -7.08 -23.52 3.53
C LEU A 121 -7.39 -22.05 3.79
N THR A 122 -8.50 -21.79 4.45
CA THR A 122 -8.96 -20.46 4.84
C THR A 122 -9.48 -20.47 6.27
N SER A 123 -9.67 -19.30 6.86
CA SER A 123 -10.28 -19.14 8.18
C SER A 123 -11.60 -18.38 8.09
N THR A 124 -12.42 -18.46 9.13
CA THR A 124 -13.66 -17.67 9.23
C THR A 124 -13.39 -16.19 9.53
N MET A 125 -12.13 -15.80 9.78
CA MET A 125 -11.72 -14.45 10.10
C MET A 125 -11.14 -13.71 8.89
N GLU A 126 -11.13 -14.32 7.70
CA GLU A 126 -10.57 -13.71 6.50
C GLU A 126 -11.37 -12.49 6.04
N HIS A 127 -10.65 -11.48 5.58
CA HIS A 127 -11.27 -10.39 4.84
C HIS A 127 -11.82 -10.90 3.51
N HIS A 128 -12.98 -10.42 3.07
CA HIS A 128 -13.61 -10.84 1.82
C HIS A 128 -12.69 -10.78 0.60
N SER A 129 -11.76 -9.83 0.53
CA SER A 129 -10.78 -9.75 -0.55
C SER A 129 -9.80 -10.92 -0.61
N ASN A 130 -9.64 -11.68 0.49
CA ASN A 130 -8.81 -12.88 0.54
C ASN A 130 -9.63 -14.18 0.45
N ASP A 131 -10.90 -14.16 0.80
CA ASP A 131 -11.78 -15.33 0.76
C ASP A 131 -12.47 -15.48 -0.63
N LEU A 132 -13.15 -14.44 -1.11
CA LEU A 132 -13.99 -14.53 -2.31
C LEU A 132 -13.24 -14.89 -3.60
N PRO A 133 -12.02 -14.40 -3.88
CA PRO A 133 -11.32 -14.74 -5.12
C PRO A 133 -11.05 -16.23 -5.28
N PHE A 134 -10.82 -16.94 -4.20
CA PHE A 134 -10.56 -18.39 -4.21
C PHE A 134 -11.81 -19.26 -4.26
N ARG A 135 -12.97 -18.68 -4.02
CA ARG A 135 -14.26 -19.36 -4.22
C ARG A 135 -14.75 -19.29 -5.67
N ALA A 136 -14.12 -18.45 -6.49
CA ALA A 136 -14.51 -18.18 -7.87
C ALA A 136 -13.60 -18.85 -8.92
N VAL A 137 -12.63 -19.64 -8.47
CA VAL A 137 -11.70 -20.41 -9.31
C VAL A 137 -11.93 -21.88 -9.19
#